data_8ee6dc7fabe0930e1b1460b3d6e5a7ce
#
_entry.id   8ee6dc7fabe0930e1b1460b3d6e5a7ce
#
_cell.length_a   1.000
_cell.length_b   1.000
_cell.length_c   1.000
_cell.angle_alpha   90.00
_cell.angle_beta   90.00
_cell.angle_gamma   90.00
#
_symmetry.space_group_name_H-M   'P 1'
#
loop_
_entity.id
_entity.type
_entity.pdbx_description
1 polymer ?
#
loop_
_entity_poly.entity_id
_entity_poly.type
_entity_poly.pdbx_seq_one_letter_code
_entity_poly.pdbx_strand_id
1 'polypeptide(L)'
;MKLYQLVFKDILRRKKRVLYAALGIVIAAMTVVGILTIATAGQAKIYAQLEKYGANLSVVPAISNVDMTLGDLSLGALTVGENYIPEAKLPEIRQIADGEIREALGIKDDVDIATIAPKLYVNTKVKGTSLLVVGVEPKEERTIKTWWKIQEGKYLEERDHALLGAQTAQLLKLNIGDRISFNGSDATVAGILEETGSSDDYQVFVPIQTLQTAFGKEGVVSSIDIRALCNACPVEIIADSINQNITGVRALAVKQVAETEMGMMEKMNKFMLALAGITLVIGAFGVVNTMMTSVHEKIKDIGIMRAVGASRRQIIKAFIYEAVIIGIVGGIFGYMAGTLVAYGVGPLVFEGTDVSYIPQYLPLSLLLAIFVAVVSTAYPAFRATTIKVSDSFRSL
;
A
#
# COMPACT_ATOMS: atom_id res chain seq x y z
N MET A 1 28.17 -36.66 -28.76
CA MET A 1 26.92 -35.94 -28.42
C MET A 1 27.16 -35.20 -27.12
N LYS A 2 26.82 -33.90 -27.05
CA LYS A 2 26.98 -33.14 -25.79
C LYS A 2 25.83 -33.54 -24.82
N LEU A 3 26.12 -33.60 -23.53
CA LEU A 3 25.19 -34.09 -22.48
C LEU A 3 23.80 -33.35 -22.51
N TYR A 4 23.79 -32.05 -22.78
CA TYR A 4 22.53 -31.28 -22.84
C TYR A 4 21.61 -31.68 -24.00
N GLN A 5 22.19 -32.15 -25.14
CA GLN A 5 21.40 -32.62 -26.29
C GLN A 5 20.66 -33.93 -25.97
N LEU A 6 21.31 -34.79 -25.17
CA LEU A 6 20.74 -36.05 -24.72
C LEU A 6 19.57 -35.80 -23.76
N VAL A 7 19.76 -34.88 -22.79
CA VAL A 7 18.73 -34.49 -21.82
C VAL A 7 17.51 -33.86 -22.54
N PHE A 8 17.74 -32.98 -23.52
CA PHE A 8 16.65 -32.35 -24.26
C PHE A 8 15.82 -33.35 -25.09
N LYS A 9 16.46 -34.30 -25.75
CA LYS A 9 15.75 -35.36 -26.46
C LYS A 9 14.96 -36.30 -25.52
N ASP A 10 15.48 -36.56 -24.33
CA ASP A 10 14.79 -37.40 -23.32
C ASP A 10 13.54 -36.68 -22.76
N ILE A 11 13.63 -35.37 -22.49
CA ILE A 11 12.48 -34.51 -22.10
C ILE A 11 11.37 -34.59 -23.14
N LEU A 12 11.70 -34.43 -24.44
CA LEU A 12 10.74 -34.50 -25.53
C LEU A 12 10.08 -35.86 -25.68
N ARG A 13 10.78 -36.95 -25.31
CA ARG A 13 10.28 -38.31 -25.37
C ARG A 13 9.32 -38.64 -24.22
N ARG A 14 9.47 -37.99 -23.06
CA ARG A 14 8.69 -38.24 -21.83
C ARG A 14 7.84 -37.05 -21.39
N LYS A 15 7.12 -36.44 -22.34
CA LYS A 15 6.38 -35.17 -22.15
C LYS A 15 5.45 -35.14 -20.95
N LYS A 16 4.66 -36.20 -20.71
CA LYS A 16 3.68 -36.27 -19.61
C LYS A 16 4.31 -36.10 -18.24
N ARG A 17 5.47 -36.69 -18.00
CA ARG A 17 6.16 -36.63 -16.73
C ARG A 17 6.76 -35.25 -16.46
N VAL A 18 7.43 -34.70 -17.48
CA VAL A 18 7.98 -33.34 -17.40
C VAL A 18 6.87 -32.33 -17.12
N LEU A 19 5.68 -32.57 -17.74
CA LEU A 19 4.49 -31.72 -17.48
C LEU A 19 4.07 -31.78 -16.01
N TYR A 20 3.99 -32.97 -15.38
CA TYR A 20 3.62 -33.07 -13.96
C TYR A 20 4.66 -32.42 -13.03
N ALA A 21 5.96 -32.57 -13.32
CA ALA A 21 7.00 -31.90 -12.56
C ALA A 21 6.92 -30.37 -12.73
N ALA A 22 6.70 -29.91 -13.96
CA ALA A 22 6.54 -28.50 -14.26
C ALA A 22 5.29 -27.89 -13.60
N LEU A 23 4.16 -28.63 -13.58
CA LEU A 23 2.92 -28.16 -12.93
C LEU A 23 3.11 -27.84 -11.46
N GLY A 24 3.85 -28.66 -10.71
CA GLY A 24 4.16 -28.37 -9.30
C GLY A 24 4.91 -27.05 -9.13
N ILE A 25 5.89 -26.79 -10.01
CA ILE A 25 6.66 -25.53 -9.99
C ILE A 25 5.83 -24.36 -10.49
N VAL A 26 5.00 -24.56 -11.53
CA VAL A 26 4.08 -23.53 -12.05
C VAL A 26 3.14 -23.06 -10.95
N ILE A 27 2.50 -24.00 -10.21
CA ILE A 27 1.59 -23.65 -9.12
C ILE A 27 2.33 -22.86 -8.02
N ALA A 28 3.51 -23.33 -7.62
CA ALA A 28 4.31 -22.67 -6.60
C ALA A 28 4.74 -21.24 -7.03
N ALA A 29 5.25 -21.09 -8.26
CA ALA A 29 5.66 -19.80 -8.80
C ALA A 29 4.45 -18.86 -9.03
N MET A 30 3.33 -19.41 -9.54
CA MET A 30 2.06 -18.69 -9.71
C MET A 30 1.58 -18.09 -8.38
N THR A 31 1.59 -18.88 -7.31
CA THR A 31 1.15 -18.41 -5.98
C THR A 31 2.03 -17.28 -5.47
N VAL A 32 3.35 -17.42 -5.57
CA VAL A 32 4.29 -16.37 -5.13
C VAL A 32 4.11 -15.08 -5.93
N VAL A 33 4.07 -15.18 -7.26
CA VAL A 33 3.92 -14.02 -8.14
C VAL A 33 2.55 -13.37 -7.94
N GLY A 34 1.48 -14.17 -7.85
CA GLY A 34 0.12 -13.67 -7.61
C GLY A 34 0.02 -12.87 -6.30
N ILE A 35 0.54 -13.44 -5.20
CA ILE A 35 0.56 -12.77 -3.89
C ILE A 35 1.36 -11.46 -3.93
N LEU A 36 2.57 -11.48 -4.49
CA LEU A 36 3.40 -10.27 -4.58
C LEU A 36 2.74 -9.18 -5.44
N THR A 37 2.13 -9.56 -6.56
CA THR A 37 1.45 -8.61 -7.45
C THR A 37 0.22 -7.99 -6.78
N ILE A 38 -0.62 -8.80 -6.11
CA ILE A 38 -1.80 -8.30 -5.38
C ILE A 38 -1.36 -7.42 -4.19
N ALA A 39 -0.32 -7.81 -3.46
CA ALA A 39 0.18 -7.04 -2.33
C ALA A 39 0.71 -5.66 -2.75
N THR A 40 1.46 -5.57 -3.85
CA THR A 40 1.95 -4.29 -4.37
C THR A 40 0.84 -3.41 -4.93
N ALA A 41 -0.18 -3.99 -5.58
CA ALA A 41 -1.36 -3.25 -6.02
C ALA A 41 -2.15 -2.68 -4.84
N GLY A 42 -2.34 -3.47 -3.77
CA GLY A 42 -2.97 -3.03 -2.53
C GLY A 42 -2.21 -1.88 -1.85
N GLN A 43 -0.89 -1.98 -1.76
CA GLN A 43 -0.05 -0.90 -1.23
C GLN A 43 -0.17 0.37 -2.07
N ALA A 44 -0.09 0.26 -3.39
CA ALA A 44 -0.23 1.41 -4.29
C ALA A 44 -1.58 2.12 -4.13
N LYS A 45 -2.68 1.35 -3.93
CA LYS A 45 -4.00 1.91 -3.67
C LYS A 45 -4.05 2.69 -2.36
N ILE A 46 -3.49 2.15 -1.29
CA ILE A 46 -3.43 2.83 0.01
C ILE A 46 -2.61 4.12 -0.11
N TYR A 47 -1.43 4.09 -0.77
CA TYR A 47 -0.66 5.30 -1.01
C TYR A 47 -1.45 6.33 -1.83
N ALA A 48 -2.17 5.91 -2.88
CA ALA A 48 -3.01 6.80 -3.66
C ALA A 48 -4.21 7.37 -2.86
N GLN A 49 -4.75 6.62 -1.91
CA GLN A 49 -5.76 7.13 -0.98
C GLN A 49 -5.15 8.14 0.01
N LEU A 50 -3.96 7.85 0.55
CA LEU A 50 -3.25 8.77 1.43
C LEU A 50 -2.86 10.07 0.73
N GLU A 51 -2.45 10.02 -0.54
CA GLU A 51 -2.20 11.22 -1.35
C GLU A 51 -3.46 12.09 -1.52
N LYS A 52 -4.65 11.47 -1.55
CA LYS A 52 -5.92 12.21 -1.59
C LYS A 52 -6.24 12.94 -0.29
N TYR A 53 -5.67 12.59 0.84
CA TYR A 53 -5.87 13.32 2.10
C TYR A 53 -5.10 14.66 2.14
N GLY A 54 -4.16 14.90 1.25
CA GLY A 54 -3.49 16.19 1.01
C GLY A 54 -2.62 16.70 2.16
N ALA A 55 -3.16 16.80 3.37
CA ALA A 55 -2.39 17.05 4.58
C ALA A 55 -1.72 15.76 5.06
N ASN A 56 -0.43 15.84 5.33
CA ASN A 56 0.32 14.70 5.90
C ASN A 56 0.64 14.89 7.39
N LEU A 57 0.34 16.06 7.93
CA LEU A 57 0.45 16.42 9.34
C LEU A 57 -0.78 17.23 9.76
N SER A 58 -1.33 16.95 10.94
CA SER A 58 -2.39 17.77 11.54
C SER A 58 -1.97 18.19 12.95
N VAL A 59 -2.05 19.48 13.22
CA VAL A 59 -1.79 20.05 14.55
C VAL A 59 -3.12 20.38 15.20
N VAL A 60 -3.35 19.82 16.38
CA VAL A 60 -4.55 19.99 17.19
C VAL A 60 -4.20 20.56 18.55
N PRO A 61 -5.14 21.15 19.29
CA PRO A 61 -4.88 21.58 20.66
C PRO A 61 -4.43 20.38 21.52
N ALA A 62 -3.40 20.57 22.35
CA ALA A 62 -3.05 19.60 23.36
C ALA A 62 -4.16 19.57 24.41
N ILE A 63 -4.94 18.52 24.41
CA ILE A 63 -6.01 18.32 25.38
C ILE A 63 -5.37 17.74 26.64
N SER A 64 -5.53 18.40 27.78
CA SER A 64 -5.32 17.76 29.07
C SER A 64 -6.48 16.78 29.26
N ASN A 65 -6.27 15.55 28.81
CA ASN A 65 -7.22 14.48 28.97
C ASN A 65 -7.30 14.10 30.44
N VAL A 66 -8.50 14.15 31.00
CA VAL A 66 -8.77 13.38 32.22
C VAL A 66 -9.04 11.95 31.76
N ASP A 67 -8.02 11.12 31.83
CA ASP A 67 -8.16 9.69 31.57
C ASP A 67 -9.11 9.09 32.62
N MET A 68 -10.30 8.69 32.19
CA MET A 68 -11.18 7.91 33.03
C MET A 68 -10.68 6.46 33.03
N THR A 69 -9.99 6.12 34.11
CA THR A 69 -9.59 4.73 34.38
C THR A 69 -10.50 4.14 35.45
N LEU A 70 -11.07 2.98 35.21
CA LEU A 70 -11.71 2.15 36.20
C LEU A 70 -10.79 0.94 36.50
N GLY A 71 -9.90 1.07 37.48
CA GLY A 71 -8.80 0.12 37.69
C GLY A 71 -7.81 0.14 36.51
N ASP A 72 -7.49 -1.02 35.94
CA ASP A 72 -6.60 -1.16 34.77
C ASP A 72 -7.33 -0.95 33.40
N LEU A 73 -8.63 -0.68 33.40
CA LEU A 73 -9.40 -0.44 32.19
C LEU A 73 -9.47 1.08 31.92
N SER A 74 -8.88 1.48 30.79
CA SER A 74 -9.08 2.83 30.24
C SER A 74 -10.44 2.90 29.56
N LEU A 75 -11.37 3.70 30.08
CA LEU A 75 -12.72 3.92 29.54
C LEU A 75 -12.75 5.04 28.48
N GLY A 76 -11.60 5.59 28.12
CA GLY A 76 -11.44 6.70 27.18
C GLY A 76 -11.21 8.03 27.90
N ALA A 77 -10.87 9.05 27.10
CA ALA A 77 -10.59 10.40 27.58
C ALA A 77 -11.83 11.28 27.43
N LEU A 78 -12.26 11.93 28.51
CA LEU A 78 -13.26 12.99 28.47
C LEU A 78 -12.58 14.30 28.10
N THR A 79 -12.95 14.86 26.95
CA THR A 79 -12.57 16.22 26.57
C THR A 79 -13.47 17.20 27.31
N VAL A 80 -12.91 17.96 28.23
CA VAL A 80 -13.64 19.01 28.96
C VAL A 80 -13.30 20.35 28.33
N GLY A 81 -14.23 20.91 27.57
CA GLY A 81 -14.17 22.26 27.00
C GLY A 81 -13.80 22.33 25.53
N GLU A 82 -14.06 23.48 24.91
CA GLU A 82 -13.63 23.81 23.55
C GLU A 82 -12.17 24.32 23.65
N ASN A 83 -11.23 23.53 23.16
CA ASN A 83 -9.83 23.92 23.11
C ASN A 83 -9.48 24.43 21.71
N TYR A 84 -8.81 25.55 21.64
CA TYR A 84 -8.37 26.18 20.42
C TYR A 84 -6.86 26.42 20.42
N ILE A 85 -6.28 26.55 19.23
CA ILE A 85 -4.89 26.98 19.03
C ILE A 85 -4.91 28.48 18.75
N PRO A 86 -4.17 29.31 19.48
CA PRO A 86 -4.00 30.72 19.14
C PRO A 86 -3.34 30.88 17.76
N GLU A 87 -3.90 31.72 16.89
CA GLU A 87 -3.32 32.02 15.56
C GLU A 87 -1.89 32.58 15.65
N ALA A 88 -1.55 33.22 16.76
CA ALA A 88 -0.20 33.70 17.02
C ALA A 88 0.89 32.64 16.95
N LYS A 89 0.51 31.34 17.04
CA LYS A 89 1.43 30.20 16.90
C LYS A 89 1.66 29.76 15.46
N LEU A 90 0.85 30.21 14.51
CA LEU A 90 1.00 29.85 13.09
C LEU A 90 2.39 30.15 12.51
N PRO A 91 2.98 31.32 12.74
CA PRO A 91 4.33 31.65 12.24
C PRO A 91 5.41 30.72 12.82
N GLU A 92 5.32 30.37 14.10
CA GLU A 92 6.27 29.45 14.76
C GLU A 92 6.15 28.04 14.20
N ILE A 93 4.92 27.54 14.01
CA ILE A 93 4.66 26.24 13.37
C ILE A 93 5.21 26.22 11.94
N ARG A 94 5.01 27.28 11.18
CA ARG A 94 5.55 27.42 9.82
C ARG A 94 7.07 27.38 9.82
N GLN A 95 7.72 28.12 10.70
CA GLN A 95 9.18 28.16 10.79
C GLN A 95 9.78 26.80 11.08
N ILE A 96 9.17 26.03 11.99
CA ILE A 96 9.62 24.66 12.30
C ILE A 96 9.40 23.76 11.08
N ALA A 97 8.20 23.75 10.48
CA ALA A 97 7.90 22.90 9.35
C ALA A 97 8.82 23.17 8.14
N ASP A 98 9.00 24.44 7.78
CA ASP A 98 9.87 24.84 6.67
C ASP A 98 11.35 24.54 6.98
N GLY A 99 11.79 24.72 8.24
CA GLY A 99 13.15 24.42 8.68
C GLY A 99 13.51 22.95 8.49
N GLU A 100 12.68 22.06 9.00
CA GLU A 100 12.89 20.61 8.87
C GLU A 100 12.84 20.12 7.40
N ILE A 101 11.93 20.70 6.60
CA ILE A 101 11.86 20.38 5.17
C ILE A 101 13.12 20.85 4.44
N ARG A 102 13.60 22.08 4.71
CA ARG A 102 14.81 22.62 4.09
C ARG A 102 16.05 21.78 4.45
N GLU A 103 16.19 21.39 5.70
CA GLU A 103 17.28 20.52 6.15
C GLU A 103 17.24 19.17 5.43
N ALA A 104 16.07 18.54 5.36
CA ALA A 104 15.90 17.25 4.70
C ALA A 104 16.18 17.29 3.18
N LEU A 105 15.84 18.41 2.51
CA LEU A 105 16.03 18.57 1.07
C LEU A 105 17.36 19.27 0.69
N GLY A 106 18.12 19.76 1.68
CA GLY A 106 19.36 20.52 1.44
C GLY A 106 19.12 21.88 0.76
N ILE A 107 17.94 22.47 0.94
CA ILE A 107 17.56 23.77 0.36
C ILE A 107 18.12 24.90 1.23
N LYS A 108 18.84 25.83 0.61
CA LYS A 108 19.46 26.97 1.32
C LYS A 108 18.64 28.26 1.27
N ASP A 109 17.66 28.33 0.38
CA ASP A 109 16.85 29.52 0.17
C ASP A 109 15.74 29.60 1.22
N ASP A 110 15.47 30.82 1.71
CA ASP A 110 14.43 31.07 2.71
C ASP A 110 13.07 31.26 2.03
N VAL A 111 12.54 30.15 1.49
CA VAL A 111 11.24 30.10 0.80
C VAL A 111 10.28 29.28 1.65
N ASP A 112 9.02 29.72 1.72
CA ASP A 112 7.93 28.96 2.32
C ASP A 112 7.67 27.70 1.46
N ILE A 113 7.87 26.53 2.04
CA ILE A 113 7.75 25.23 1.35
C ILE A 113 6.51 24.49 1.82
N ALA A 114 6.24 24.51 3.12
CA ALA A 114 5.07 23.88 3.70
C ALA A 114 3.79 24.68 3.41
N THR A 115 2.74 24.00 2.98
CA THR A 115 1.40 24.59 2.95
C THR A 115 0.75 24.39 4.30
N ILE A 116 0.29 25.47 4.94
CA ILE A 116 -0.31 25.46 6.28
C ILE A 116 -1.71 26.02 6.19
N ALA A 117 -2.71 25.18 6.43
CA ALA A 117 -4.13 25.54 6.37
C ALA A 117 -4.77 25.50 7.76
N PRO A 118 -4.96 26.65 8.41
CA PRO A 118 -5.71 26.73 9.64
C PRO A 118 -7.20 26.49 9.39
N LYS A 119 -7.87 25.82 10.35
CA LYS A 119 -9.30 25.49 10.29
C LYS A 119 -10.00 25.82 11.59
N LEU A 120 -11.19 26.37 11.47
CA LEU A 120 -12.11 26.57 12.59
C LEU A 120 -13.36 25.72 12.37
N TYR A 121 -13.65 24.78 13.27
CA TYR A 121 -14.84 23.95 13.22
C TYR A 121 -15.91 24.49 14.15
N VAL A 122 -17.11 24.69 13.62
CA VAL A 122 -18.27 25.11 14.42
C VAL A 122 -19.48 24.29 14.02
N ASN A 123 -20.08 23.63 14.99
CA ASN A 123 -21.36 22.96 14.78
C ASN A 123 -22.49 23.95 15.03
N THR A 124 -23.28 24.27 14.02
CA THR A 124 -24.36 25.24 14.10
C THR A 124 -25.57 24.84 13.26
N LYS A 125 -26.67 25.55 13.42
CA LYS A 125 -27.88 25.30 12.64
C LYS A 125 -27.90 26.17 11.40
N VAL A 126 -27.98 25.55 10.23
CA VAL A 126 -28.18 26.19 8.94
C VAL A 126 -29.54 25.73 8.42
N LYS A 127 -30.45 26.67 8.17
CA LYS A 127 -31.86 26.36 7.81
C LYS A 127 -32.55 25.32 8.74
N GLY A 128 -32.23 25.34 10.03
CA GLY A 128 -32.81 24.45 11.03
C GLY A 128 -32.11 23.07 11.13
N THR A 129 -31.21 22.73 10.24
CA THR A 129 -30.42 21.49 10.25
C THR A 129 -29.07 21.73 10.93
N SER A 130 -28.70 20.87 11.88
CA SER A 130 -27.38 20.92 12.53
C SER A 130 -26.33 20.44 11.57
N LEU A 131 -25.36 21.30 11.24
CA LEU A 131 -24.30 21.04 10.29
C LEU A 131 -22.96 21.54 10.83
N LEU A 132 -21.89 20.94 10.35
CA LEU A 132 -20.53 21.41 10.60
C LEU A 132 -20.20 22.52 9.57
N VAL A 133 -19.99 23.74 10.06
CA VAL A 133 -19.44 24.84 9.26
C VAL A 133 -17.96 24.94 9.54
N VAL A 134 -17.17 24.93 8.49
CA VAL A 134 -15.71 24.93 8.55
C VAL A 134 -15.18 26.24 7.99
N GLY A 135 -14.53 27.03 8.85
CA GLY A 135 -13.77 28.21 8.44
C GLY A 135 -12.41 27.76 7.90
N VAL A 136 -12.08 28.16 6.69
CA VAL A 136 -10.84 27.78 6.01
C VAL A 136 -10.11 29.00 5.46
N GLU A 137 -8.80 28.90 5.28
CA GLU A 137 -8.05 29.85 4.45
C GLU A 137 -8.12 29.38 2.99
N PRO A 138 -8.85 30.09 2.10
CA PRO A 138 -9.22 29.56 0.79
C PRO A 138 -8.04 29.17 -0.09
N LYS A 139 -6.94 29.92 -0.06
CA LYS A 139 -5.75 29.66 -0.88
C LYS A 139 -5.04 28.38 -0.43
N GLU A 140 -4.81 28.27 0.86
CA GLU A 140 -4.07 27.16 1.47
C GLU A 140 -4.89 25.86 1.39
N GLU A 141 -6.19 25.95 1.68
CA GLU A 141 -7.08 24.77 1.59
C GLU A 141 -7.16 24.21 0.17
N ARG A 142 -7.23 25.06 -0.85
CA ARG A 142 -7.20 24.63 -2.25
C ARG A 142 -5.89 23.93 -2.63
N THR A 143 -4.77 24.36 -2.03
CA THR A 143 -3.47 23.75 -2.27
C THR A 143 -3.36 22.39 -1.60
N ILE A 144 -3.95 22.22 -0.40
CA ILE A 144 -3.97 20.96 0.34
C ILE A 144 -4.95 19.98 -0.31
N LYS A 145 -6.19 20.40 -0.56
CA LYS A 145 -7.25 19.55 -1.08
C LYS A 145 -7.30 19.56 -2.62
N THR A 146 -6.29 18.98 -3.23
CA THR A 146 -6.14 18.94 -4.70
C THR A 146 -7.25 18.14 -5.40
N TRP A 147 -7.99 17.28 -4.68
CA TRP A 147 -9.12 16.51 -5.20
C TRP A 147 -10.44 17.26 -5.20
N TRP A 148 -10.50 18.45 -4.56
CA TRP A 148 -11.69 19.27 -4.61
C TRP A 148 -11.92 19.77 -6.03
N LYS A 149 -13.04 19.37 -6.60
CA LYS A 149 -13.52 19.88 -7.89
C LYS A 149 -14.84 20.57 -7.68
N ILE A 150 -15.04 21.66 -8.38
CA ILE A 150 -16.29 22.41 -8.36
C ILE A 150 -17.25 21.76 -9.35
N GLN A 151 -18.39 21.30 -8.89
CA GLN A 151 -19.48 20.78 -9.73
C GLN A 151 -20.20 21.95 -10.40
N GLU A 152 -20.53 22.99 -9.62
CA GLU A 152 -21.22 24.19 -10.08
C GLU A 152 -20.69 25.42 -9.36
N GLY A 153 -20.63 26.58 -10.04
CA GLY A 153 -20.24 27.85 -9.47
C GLY A 153 -18.75 28.11 -9.44
N LYS A 154 -18.28 28.74 -8.36
CA LYS A 154 -16.90 29.19 -8.16
C LYS A 154 -16.36 28.74 -6.80
N TYR A 155 -15.05 28.78 -6.67
CA TYR A 155 -14.39 28.57 -5.38
C TYR A 155 -14.58 29.79 -4.46
N LEU A 156 -14.16 29.66 -3.18
CA LEU A 156 -14.22 30.78 -2.20
C LEU A 156 -13.25 31.88 -2.62
N GLU A 157 -13.78 33.01 -3.04
CA GLU A 157 -13.00 34.21 -3.46
C GLU A 157 -13.27 35.43 -2.55
N GLU A 158 -14.50 35.55 -2.03
CA GLU A 158 -14.94 36.69 -1.21
C GLU A 158 -15.28 36.24 0.21
N ARG A 159 -15.30 37.20 1.15
CA ARG A 159 -15.53 36.90 2.57
C ARG A 159 -16.94 36.38 2.87
N ASP A 160 -17.92 36.78 2.07
CA ASP A 160 -19.32 36.37 2.19
C ASP A 160 -19.67 35.16 1.33
N HIS A 161 -18.68 34.49 0.74
CA HIS A 161 -18.89 33.28 -0.02
C HIS A 161 -18.97 32.03 0.89
N ALA A 162 -19.84 31.10 0.49
CA ALA A 162 -19.90 29.74 1.05
C ALA A 162 -19.73 28.72 -0.05
N LEU A 163 -18.98 27.65 0.24
CA LEU A 163 -18.82 26.48 -0.62
C LEU A 163 -19.50 25.29 0.08
N LEU A 164 -20.36 24.61 -0.63
CA LEU A 164 -21.14 23.49 -0.07
C LEU A 164 -20.57 22.16 -0.52
N GLY A 165 -20.50 21.20 0.40
CA GLY A 165 -20.32 19.79 0.04
C GLY A 165 -21.54 19.27 -0.72
N ALA A 166 -21.35 18.29 -1.61
CA ALA A 166 -22.39 17.77 -2.50
C ALA A 166 -23.66 17.31 -1.76
N GLN A 167 -23.49 16.55 -0.69
CA GLN A 167 -24.61 16.06 0.13
C GLN A 167 -25.29 17.16 0.93
N THR A 168 -24.54 18.16 1.40
CA THR A 168 -25.09 19.34 2.08
C THR A 168 -25.98 20.16 1.16
N ALA A 169 -25.56 20.40 -0.08
CA ALA A 169 -26.36 21.11 -1.07
C ALA A 169 -27.70 20.39 -1.36
N GLN A 170 -27.66 19.08 -1.52
CA GLN A 170 -28.86 18.27 -1.72
C GLN A 170 -29.78 18.24 -0.49
N LEU A 171 -29.21 18.08 0.71
CA LEU A 171 -29.95 18.00 1.97
C LEU A 171 -30.70 19.31 2.25
N LEU A 172 -30.06 20.46 2.06
CA LEU A 172 -30.62 21.77 2.31
C LEU A 172 -31.40 22.35 1.12
N LYS A 173 -31.36 21.68 -0.04
CA LYS A 173 -31.93 22.13 -1.32
C LYS A 173 -31.46 23.54 -1.66
N LEU A 174 -30.16 23.73 -1.66
CA LEU A 174 -29.49 25.01 -1.93
C LEU A 174 -28.88 24.99 -3.33
N ASN A 175 -29.00 26.13 -4.02
CA ASN A 175 -28.42 26.37 -5.31
C ASN A 175 -27.42 27.55 -5.22
N ILE A 176 -26.64 27.73 -6.27
CA ILE A 176 -25.72 28.89 -6.39
C ILE A 176 -26.49 30.19 -6.30
N GLY A 177 -25.99 31.14 -5.51
CA GLY A 177 -26.59 32.42 -5.25
C GLY A 177 -27.57 32.44 -4.10
N ASP A 178 -27.95 31.28 -3.53
CA ASP A 178 -28.78 31.25 -2.32
C ASP A 178 -28.00 31.76 -1.11
N ARG A 179 -28.74 32.34 -0.16
CA ARG A 179 -28.16 32.84 1.10
C ARG A 179 -28.32 31.79 2.20
N ILE A 180 -27.25 31.60 2.95
CA ILE A 180 -27.23 30.79 4.18
C ILE A 180 -26.92 31.69 5.35
N SER A 181 -27.64 31.55 6.45
CA SER A 181 -27.41 32.32 7.68
C SER A 181 -26.98 31.40 8.80
N PHE A 182 -25.96 31.80 9.52
CA PHE A 182 -25.47 31.13 10.73
C PHE A 182 -25.04 32.15 11.76
N ASN A 183 -25.57 32.05 12.97
CA ASN A 183 -25.30 32.92 14.09
C ASN A 183 -25.38 34.44 13.77
N GLY A 184 -26.33 34.84 12.92
CA GLY A 184 -26.53 36.23 12.54
C GLY A 184 -25.61 36.76 11.43
N SER A 185 -24.73 35.92 10.89
CA SER A 185 -23.95 36.23 9.70
C SER A 185 -24.52 35.52 8.47
N ASP A 186 -24.52 36.21 7.34
CA ASP A 186 -24.99 35.69 6.07
C ASP A 186 -23.82 35.37 5.15
N ALA A 187 -23.94 34.26 4.39
CA ALA A 187 -23.02 33.96 3.32
C ALA A 187 -23.81 33.54 2.07
N THR A 188 -23.25 33.80 0.88
CA THR A 188 -23.85 33.46 -0.40
C THR A 188 -23.21 32.20 -0.93
N VAL A 189 -24.00 31.20 -1.36
CA VAL A 189 -23.49 29.99 -1.97
C VAL A 189 -22.79 30.31 -3.28
N ALA A 190 -21.46 30.29 -3.28
CA ALA A 190 -20.63 30.58 -4.44
C ALA A 190 -20.39 29.35 -5.29
N GLY A 191 -20.36 28.18 -4.69
CA GLY A 191 -20.13 26.93 -5.40
C GLY A 191 -20.56 25.69 -4.63
N ILE A 192 -20.64 24.59 -5.36
CA ILE A 192 -20.96 23.25 -4.85
C ILE A 192 -19.83 22.32 -5.31
N LEU A 193 -19.29 21.52 -4.38
CA LEU A 193 -18.26 20.52 -4.66
C LEU A 193 -18.85 19.31 -5.39
N GLU A 194 -18.05 18.67 -6.25
CA GLU A 194 -18.32 17.30 -6.68
C GLU A 194 -18.28 16.37 -5.47
N GLU A 195 -19.02 15.26 -5.54
CA GLU A 195 -19.02 14.25 -4.48
C GLU A 195 -17.61 13.67 -4.30
N THR A 196 -17.08 13.80 -3.09
CA THR A 196 -15.71 13.39 -2.75
C THR A 196 -15.67 12.01 -2.09
N GLY A 197 -16.81 11.53 -1.57
CA GLY A 197 -16.90 10.31 -0.75
C GLY A 197 -16.28 10.48 0.64
N SER A 198 -16.09 11.72 1.10
CA SER A 198 -15.51 12.05 2.41
C SER A 198 -16.49 12.85 3.27
N SER A 199 -16.07 13.19 4.51
CA SER A 199 -16.85 14.07 5.40
C SER A 199 -17.10 15.46 4.80
N ASP A 200 -16.29 15.89 3.84
CA ASP A 200 -16.43 17.18 3.16
C ASP A 200 -17.77 17.33 2.47
N ASP A 201 -18.36 16.24 2.00
CA ASP A 201 -19.65 16.22 1.32
C ASP A 201 -20.82 16.71 2.22
N TYR A 202 -20.63 16.61 3.55
CA TYR A 202 -21.64 16.97 4.55
C TYR A 202 -21.33 18.29 5.27
N GLN A 203 -20.38 19.08 4.78
CA GLN A 203 -19.92 20.32 5.43
C GLN A 203 -20.25 21.56 4.59
N VAL A 204 -20.21 22.70 5.27
CA VAL A 204 -20.24 24.04 4.68
C VAL A 204 -18.90 24.70 4.92
N PHE A 205 -18.26 25.19 3.88
CA PHE A 205 -16.97 25.87 3.96
C PHE A 205 -17.17 27.36 3.74
N VAL A 206 -16.55 28.18 4.60
CA VAL A 206 -16.53 29.62 4.51
C VAL A 206 -15.13 30.14 4.82
N PRO A 207 -14.77 31.38 4.41
CA PRO A 207 -13.51 31.97 4.85
C PRO A 207 -13.42 32.03 6.38
N ILE A 208 -12.25 31.70 6.92
CA ILE A 208 -12.06 31.55 8.37
C ILE A 208 -12.45 32.80 9.16
N GLN A 209 -12.12 33.98 8.64
CA GLN A 209 -12.42 35.24 9.28
C GLN A 209 -13.94 35.49 9.43
N THR A 210 -14.72 35.05 8.45
CA THR A 210 -16.19 35.14 8.49
C THR A 210 -16.75 34.32 9.64
N LEU A 211 -16.25 33.10 9.80
CA LEU A 211 -16.70 32.22 10.87
C LEU A 211 -16.22 32.67 12.26
N GLN A 212 -14.97 33.15 12.33
CA GLN A 212 -14.43 33.74 13.57
C GLN A 212 -15.25 34.90 14.07
N THR A 213 -15.54 35.86 13.18
CA THR A 213 -16.36 37.02 13.53
C THR A 213 -17.78 36.63 13.92
N ALA A 214 -18.41 35.70 13.18
CA ALA A 214 -19.78 35.26 13.48
C ALA A 214 -19.92 34.61 14.87
N PHE A 215 -18.88 33.96 15.35
CA PHE A 215 -18.92 33.23 16.62
C PHE A 215 -18.06 33.81 17.73
N GLY A 216 -17.46 35.01 17.52
CA GLY A 216 -16.60 35.69 18.52
C GLY A 216 -15.36 34.88 18.87
N LYS A 217 -14.79 34.19 17.86
CA LYS A 217 -13.62 33.31 17.99
C LYS A 217 -12.42 33.86 17.21
N GLU A 218 -12.26 35.19 17.21
CA GLU A 218 -11.12 35.82 16.54
C GLU A 218 -9.78 35.40 17.15
N GLY A 219 -8.80 35.19 16.27
CA GLY A 219 -7.42 34.85 16.66
C GLY A 219 -7.23 33.43 17.17
N VAL A 220 -8.21 32.53 16.97
CA VAL A 220 -8.07 31.12 17.33
C VAL A 220 -8.52 30.19 16.22
N VAL A 221 -7.95 28.99 16.19
CA VAL A 221 -8.27 27.94 15.24
C VAL A 221 -8.47 26.60 15.96
N SER A 222 -9.26 25.71 15.37
CA SER A 222 -9.53 24.37 15.92
C SER A 222 -8.44 23.37 15.56
N SER A 223 -7.88 23.47 14.36
CA SER A 223 -6.79 22.62 13.88
C SER A 223 -5.99 23.34 12.81
N ILE A 224 -4.80 22.82 12.54
CA ILE A 224 -3.93 23.31 11.47
C ILE A 224 -3.48 22.10 10.67
N ASP A 225 -3.90 22.03 9.41
CA ASP A 225 -3.43 21.00 8.51
C ASP A 225 -2.18 21.48 7.78
N ILE A 226 -1.17 20.62 7.73
CA ILE A 226 0.12 20.93 7.10
C ILE A 226 0.37 19.90 6.00
N ARG A 227 0.75 20.40 4.83
CA ARG A 227 1.24 19.58 3.72
C ARG A 227 2.73 19.85 3.51
N ALA A 228 3.55 18.87 3.84
CA ALA A 228 4.95 18.83 3.48
C ALA A 228 5.11 18.14 2.12
N LEU A 229 5.73 18.82 1.15
CA LEU A 229 5.63 18.55 -0.29
C LEU A 229 6.41 17.33 -0.80
N CYS A 230 6.89 16.37 0.01
CA CYS A 230 7.71 15.29 -0.53
C CYS A 230 7.44 13.91 0.08
N ASN A 231 7.58 12.87 -0.77
CA ASN A 231 7.56 11.46 -0.36
C ASN A 231 8.70 11.07 0.60
N ALA A 232 9.71 11.94 0.74
CA ALA A 232 10.88 11.75 1.60
C ALA A 232 10.92 12.73 2.79
N CYS A 233 9.86 13.54 2.99
CA CYS A 233 9.82 14.47 4.10
C CYS A 233 9.70 13.76 5.44
N PRO A 234 10.49 14.17 6.42
CA PRO A 234 10.48 13.61 7.76
C PRO A 234 9.26 14.12 8.56
N VAL A 235 8.04 13.72 8.17
CA VAL A 235 6.79 14.20 8.77
C VAL A 235 6.75 13.91 10.27
N GLU A 236 7.32 12.79 10.69
CA GLU A 236 7.47 12.42 12.09
C GLU A 236 8.43 13.37 12.82
N ILE A 237 9.54 13.75 12.19
CA ILE A 237 10.51 14.70 12.77
C ILE A 237 9.85 16.08 12.91
N ILE A 238 9.09 16.52 11.90
CA ILE A 238 8.33 17.78 11.97
C ILE A 238 7.30 17.72 13.11
N ALA A 239 6.56 16.62 13.24
CA ALA A 239 5.60 16.43 14.32
C ALA A 239 6.28 16.47 15.69
N ASP A 240 7.38 15.78 15.85
CA ASP A 240 8.15 15.71 17.11
C ASP A 240 8.76 17.08 17.42
N SER A 241 9.32 17.80 16.45
CA SER A 241 9.86 19.15 16.62
C SER A 241 8.78 20.14 17.07
N ILE A 242 7.57 20.09 16.48
CA ILE A 242 6.43 20.92 16.90
C ILE A 242 6.02 20.56 18.34
N ASN A 243 5.90 19.26 18.65
CA ASN A 243 5.49 18.80 19.98
C ASN A 243 6.48 19.17 21.10
N GLN A 244 7.78 19.23 20.77
CA GLN A 244 8.82 19.59 21.74
C GLN A 244 8.94 21.10 21.95
N ASN A 245 8.75 21.90 20.91
CA ASN A 245 9.03 23.33 20.96
C ASN A 245 7.78 24.17 21.23
N ILE A 246 6.57 23.71 20.86
CA ILE A 246 5.35 24.51 20.99
C ILE A 246 4.42 23.89 22.05
N THR A 247 4.26 24.57 23.17
CA THR A 247 3.36 24.13 24.26
C THR A 247 1.88 24.32 23.89
N GLY A 248 1.01 23.45 24.38
CA GLY A 248 -0.44 23.55 24.18
C GLY A 248 -0.95 23.13 22.80
N VAL A 249 -0.10 22.54 21.97
CA VAL A 249 -0.46 21.91 20.71
C VAL A 249 0.04 20.48 20.68
N ARG A 250 -0.59 19.65 19.84
CA ARG A 250 -0.17 18.29 19.54
C ARG A 250 -0.16 18.09 18.02
N ALA A 251 1.00 17.89 17.47
CA ALA A 251 1.17 17.55 16.06
C ALA A 251 1.09 16.03 15.89
N LEU A 252 0.29 15.60 14.94
CA LEU A 252 0.04 14.20 14.60
C LEU A 252 0.37 14.02 13.13
N ALA A 253 1.33 13.16 12.84
CA ALA A 253 1.53 12.70 11.46
C ALA A 253 0.31 11.87 11.04
N VAL A 254 -0.36 12.28 9.97
CA VAL A 254 -1.50 11.52 9.42
C VAL A 254 -1.07 10.09 9.05
N LYS A 255 0.20 9.90 8.72
CA LYS A 255 0.82 8.60 8.51
C LYS A 255 0.72 7.67 9.73
N GLN A 256 0.66 8.18 10.97
CA GLN A 256 0.48 7.33 12.16
C GLN A 256 -0.88 6.60 12.19
N VAL A 257 -1.92 7.21 11.66
CA VAL A 257 -3.23 6.54 11.47
C VAL A 257 -3.10 5.51 10.36
N ALA A 258 -2.39 5.85 9.27
CA ALA A 258 -2.08 4.95 8.19
C ALA A 258 -1.12 3.83 8.58
N GLU A 259 -0.17 4.05 9.49
CA GLU A 259 0.76 3.04 9.99
C GLU A 259 0.05 1.93 10.78
N THR A 260 -1.04 2.24 11.47
CA THR A 260 -1.84 1.20 12.13
C THR A 260 -2.50 0.29 11.08
N GLU A 261 -3.02 0.85 10.00
CA GLU A 261 -3.56 0.08 8.86
C GLU A 261 -2.45 -0.57 8.04
N MET A 262 -1.32 0.11 7.81
CA MET A 262 -0.14 -0.44 7.14
C MET A 262 0.52 -1.55 7.98
N GLY A 263 0.56 -1.44 9.29
CA GLY A 263 1.03 -2.49 10.20
C GLY A 263 0.17 -3.75 10.11
N MET A 264 -1.13 -3.62 9.92
CA MET A 264 -2.02 -4.73 9.65
C MET A 264 -1.74 -5.35 8.27
N MET A 265 -1.50 -4.52 7.24
CA MET A 265 -1.12 -5.01 5.91
C MET A 265 0.25 -5.68 5.90
N GLU A 266 1.21 -5.18 6.65
CA GLU A 266 2.52 -5.84 6.78
C GLU A 266 2.39 -7.23 7.43
N LYS A 267 1.54 -7.37 8.44
CA LYS A 267 1.22 -8.67 9.06
C LYS A 267 0.51 -9.60 8.08
N MET A 268 -0.46 -9.08 7.30
CA MET A 268 -1.10 -9.85 6.23
C MET A 268 -0.11 -10.27 5.15
N ASN A 269 0.79 -9.39 4.74
CA ASN A 269 1.83 -9.71 3.76
C ASN A 269 2.78 -10.80 4.27
N LYS A 270 3.21 -10.75 5.52
CA LYS A 270 4.00 -11.80 6.17
C LYS A 270 3.24 -13.12 6.22
N PHE A 271 1.94 -13.09 6.52
CA PHE A 271 1.09 -14.27 6.51
C PHE A 271 0.94 -14.87 5.10
N MET A 272 0.70 -14.02 4.09
CA MET A 272 0.63 -14.46 2.69
C MET A 272 1.96 -15.03 2.19
N LEU A 273 3.10 -14.43 2.58
CA LEU A 273 4.43 -14.98 2.26
C LEU A 273 4.68 -16.32 2.94
N ALA A 274 4.19 -16.53 4.17
CA ALA A 274 4.25 -17.82 4.84
C ALA A 274 3.43 -18.89 4.08
N LEU A 275 2.21 -18.57 3.63
CA LEU A 275 1.40 -19.44 2.79
C LEU A 275 2.09 -19.76 1.44
N ALA A 276 2.69 -18.76 0.81
CA ALA A 276 3.49 -18.95 -0.39
C ALA A 276 4.68 -19.88 -0.13
N GLY A 277 5.35 -19.74 1.01
CA GLY A 277 6.42 -20.64 1.45
C GLY A 277 5.94 -22.10 1.61
N ILE A 278 4.78 -22.31 2.22
CA ILE A 278 4.17 -23.64 2.35
C ILE A 278 3.86 -24.22 0.96
N THR A 279 3.28 -23.44 0.07
CA THR A 279 2.96 -23.86 -1.31
C THR A 279 4.24 -24.24 -2.08
N LEU A 280 5.32 -23.48 -1.86
CA LEU A 280 6.64 -23.74 -2.42
C LEU A 280 7.19 -25.10 -1.95
N VAL A 281 7.06 -25.41 -0.67
CA VAL A 281 7.46 -26.71 -0.08
C VAL A 281 6.64 -27.85 -0.68
N ILE A 282 5.32 -27.69 -0.80
CA ILE A 282 4.45 -28.69 -1.42
C ILE A 282 4.85 -28.92 -2.89
N GLY A 283 5.09 -27.84 -3.64
CA GLY A 283 5.60 -27.92 -5.02
C GLY A 283 6.94 -28.64 -5.11
N ALA A 284 7.86 -28.37 -4.19
CA ALA A 284 9.15 -29.02 -4.09
C ALA A 284 9.01 -30.53 -3.86
N PHE A 285 8.11 -30.98 -2.98
CA PHE A 285 7.80 -32.39 -2.78
C PHE A 285 7.24 -33.05 -4.04
N GLY A 286 6.39 -32.35 -4.80
CA GLY A 286 5.89 -32.82 -6.10
C GLY A 286 7.03 -33.08 -7.09
N VAL A 287 8.02 -32.18 -7.15
CA VAL A 287 9.22 -32.35 -7.98
C VAL A 287 10.07 -33.50 -7.50
N VAL A 288 10.31 -33.65 -6.18
CA VAL A 288 11.06 -34.76 -5.62
C VAL A 288 10.42 -36.10 -6.03
N ASN A 289 9.10 -36.25 -5.85
CA ASN A 289 8.37 -37.45 -6.20
C ASN A 289 8.48 -37.78 -7.69
N THR A 290 8.28 -36.78 -8.56
CA THR A 290 8.40 -36.95 -10.01
C THR A 290 9.83 -37.31 -10.43
N MET A 291 10.84 -36.72 -9.81
CA MET A 291 12.24 -37.03 -10.09
C MET A 291 12.65 -38.39 -9.56
N MET A 292 12.12 -38.85 -8.42
CA MET A 292 12.33 -40.23 -7.93
C MET A 292 11.78 -41.24 -8.91
N THR A 293 10.58 -41.03 -9.42
CA THR A 293 9.99 -41.88 -10.50
C THR A 293 10.89 -41.87 -11.74
N SER A 294 11.44 -40.67 -12.11
CA SER A 294 12.40 -40.53 -13.19
C SER A 294 13.63 -41.41 -13.02
N VAL A 295 14.19 -41.42 -11.81
CA VAL A 295 15.38 -42.25 -11.50
C VAL A 295 15.05 -43.70 -11.67
N HIS A 296 13.91 -44.18 -11.18
CA HIS A 296 13.50 -45.58 -11.31
C HIS A 296 13.32 -46.00 -12.77
N GLU A 297 12.68 -45.20 -13.59
CA GLU A 297 12.51 -45.49 -15.02
C GLU A 297 13.83 -45.44 -15.83
N LYS A 298 14.81 -44.65 -15.36
CA LYS A 298 16.12 -44.51 -16.02
C LYS A 298 17.17 -45.45 -15.45
N ILE A 299 16.82 -46.40 -14.56
CA ILE A 299 17.80 -47.29 -13.93
C ILE A 299 18.65 -48.02 -14.98
N LYS A 300 18.03 -48.52 -16.06
CA LYS A 300 18.74 -49.22 -17.15
C LYS A 300 19.67 -48.25 -17.90
N ASP A 301 19.19 -47.09 -18.25
CA ASP A 301 19.98 -46.07 -18.97
C ASP A 301 21.18 -45.60 -18.12
N ILE A 302 20.97 -45.43 -16.80
CA ILE A 302 22.04 -45.10 -15.83
C ILE A 302 23.06 -46.21 -15.72
N GLY A 303 22.57 -47.48 -15.69
CA GLY A 303 23.44 -48.66 -15.68
C GLY A 303 24.32 -48.75 -16.90
N ILE A 304 23.77 -48.55 -18.09
CA ILE A 304 24.51 -48.54 -19.37
C ILE A 304 25.53 -47.39 -19.37
N MET A 305 25.13 -46.19 -18.99
CA MET A 305 26.06 -45.04 -18.91
C MET A 305 27.24 -45.33 -17.98
N ARG A 306 27.01 -45.94 -16.84
CA ARG A 306 28.07 -46.30 -15.89
C ARG A 306 28.96 -47.46 -16.42
N ALA A 307 28.40 -48.42 -17.12
CA ALA A 307 29.15 -49.52 -17.75
C ALA A 307 30.10 -48.97 -18.83
N VAL A 308 29.73 -47.93 -19.56
CA VAL A 308 30.56 -47.25 -20.57
C VAL A 308 31.50 -46.19 -19.93
N GLY A 309 31.54 -46.06 -18.59
CA GLY A 309 32.53 -45.23 -17.89
C GLY A 309 32.03 -43.84 -17.47
N ALA A 310 30.72 -43.58 -17.48
CA ALA A 310 30.19 -42.30 -16.99
C ALA A 310 30.46 -42.13 -15.49
N SER A 311 31.02 -40.97 -15.12
CA SER A 311 31.28 -40.60 -13.74
C SER A 311 29.99 -40.25 -13.00
N ARG A 312 29.97 -40.37 -11.65
CA ARG A 312 28.85 -39.95 -10.80
C ARG A 312 28.47 -38.46 -11.03
N ARG A 313 29.47 -37.61 -11.23
CA ARG A 313 29.26 -36.17 -11.51
C ARG A 313 28.52 -35.92 -12.83
N GLN A 314 28.75 -36.76 -13.86
CA GLN A 314 28.05 -36.64 -15.13
C GLN A 314 26.59 -37.02 -15.01
N ILE A 315 26.27 -38.06 -14.20
CA ILE A 315 24.87 -38.44 -13.92
C ILE A 315 24.15 -37.36 -13.17
N ILE A 316 24.73 -36.79 -12.09
CA ILE A 316 24.16 -35.69 -11.35
C ILE A 316 23.92 -34.47 -12.27
N LYS A 317 24.89 -34.09 -13.09
CA LYS A 317 24.76 -32.99 -14.06
C LYS A 317 23.58 -33.20 -15.02
N ALA A 318 23.32 -34.45 -15.47
CA ALA A 318 22.19 -34.73 -16.35
C ALA A 318 20.84 -34.41 -15.66
N PHE A 319 20.66 -34.84 -14.40
CA PHE A 319 19.46 -34.50 -13.63
C PHE A 319 19.33 -33.02 -13.28
N ILE A 320 20.45 -32.34 -13.00
CA ILE A 320 20.45 -30.89 -12.78
C ILE A 320 20.04 -30.14 -14.05
N TYR A 321 20.53 -30.52 -15.22
CA TYR A 321 20.11 -29.90 -16.49
C TYR A 321 18.59 -30.11 -16.73
N GLU A 322 18.08 -31.30 -16.44
CA GLU A 322 16.65 -31.57 -16.51
C GLU A 322 15.86 -30.67 -15.55
N ALA A 323 16.32 -30.51 -14.31
CA ALA A 323 15.70 -29.65 -13.31
C ALA A 323 15.72 -28.16 -13.72
N VAL A 324 16.83 -27.68 -14.28
CA VAL A 324 16.95 -26.28 -14.75
C VAL A 324 15.95 -26.02 -15.89
N ILE A 325 15.80 -26.94 -16.84
CA ILE A 325 14.83 -26.80 -17.93
C ILE A 325 13.41 -26.76 -17.38
N ILE A 326 13.06 -27.67 -16.45
CA ILE A 326 11.75 -27.70 -15.81
C ILE A 326 11.53 -26.41 -14.99
N GLY A 327 12.55 -25.92 -14.29
CA GLY A 327 12.51 -24.65 -13.54
C GLY A 327 12.27 -23.43 -14.45
N ILE A 328 12.94 -23.37 -15.62
CA ILE A 328 12.72 -22.28 -16.59
C ILE A 328 11.29 -22.29 -17.11
N VAL A 329 10.82 -23.46 -17.55
CA VAL A 329 9.44 -23.61 -18.06
C VAL A 329 8.44 -23.30 -16.95
N GLY A 330 8.65 -23.86 -15.75
CA GLY A 330 7.80 -23.59 -14.59
C GLY A 330 7.78 -22.12 -14.17
N GLY A 331 8.92 -21.44 -14.19
CA GLY A 331 9.03 -20.02 -13.86
C GLY A 331 8.31 -19.11 -14.86
N ILE A 332 8.46 -19.37 -16.16
CA ILE A 332 7.77 -18.57 -17.20
C ILE A 332 6.25 -18.74 -17.09
N PHE A 333 5.78 -19.99 -17.10
CA PHE A 333 4.34 -20.26 -17.01
C PHE A 333 3.75 -19.89 -15.66
N GLY A 334 4.52 -20.04 -14.58
CA GLY A 334 4.14 -19.60 -13.24
C GLY A 334 3.98 -18.07 -13.16
N TYR A 335 4.90 -17.31 -13.74
CA TYR A 335 4.78 -15.86 -13.86
C TYR A 335 3.54 -15.45 -14.66
N MET A 336 3.33 -16.05 -15.84
CA MET A 336 2.16 -15.73 -16.68
C MET A 336 0.85 -16.06 -15.95
N ALA A 337 0.75 -17.25 -15.37
CA ALA A 337 -0.44 -17.67 -14.63
C ALA A 337 -0.67 -16.82 -13.35
N GLY A 338 0.40 -16.51 -12.60
CA GLY A 338 0.35 -15.67 -11.41
C GLY A 338 -0.12 -14.23 -11.70
N THR A 339 0.41 -13.66 -12.78
CA THR A 339 -0.02 -12.33 -13.24
C THR A 339 -1.49 -12.37 -13.70
N LEU A 340 -1.90 -13.39 -14.43
CA LEU A 340 -3.29 -13.55 -14.90
C LEU A 340 -4.27 -13.71 -13.73
N VAL A 341 -3.91 -14.48 -12.71
CA VAL A 341 -4.70 -14.62 -11.48
C VAL A 341 -4.77 -13.28 -10.73
N ALA A 342 -3.65 -12.54 -10.64
CA ALA A 342 -3.63 -11.23 -10.00
C ALA A 342 -4.54 -10.21 -10.73
N TYR A 343 -4.58 -10.22 -12.06
CA TYR A 343 -5.51 -9.40 -12.86
C TYR A 343 -6.98 -9.78 -12.64
N GLY A 344 -7.28 -11.06 -12.45
CA GLY A 344 -8.67 -11.51 -12.21
C GLY A 344 -9.14 -11.28 -10.78
N VAL A 345 -8.27 -11.51 -9.79
CA VAL A 345 -8.62 -11.46 -8.36
C VAL A 345 -8.37 -10.06 -7.77
N GLY A 346 -7.36 -9.33 -8.24
CA GLY A 346 -6.99 -8.01 -7.73
C GLY A 346 -8.15 -7.00 -7.67
N PRO A 347 -8.88 -6.78 -8.77
CA PRO A 347 -10.03 -5.88 -8.79
C PRO A 347 -11.21 -6.31 -7.91
N LEU A 348 -11.34 -7.62 -7.62
CA LEU A 348 -12.36 -8.16 -6.72
C LEU A 348 -12.03 -7.94 -5.24
N VAL A 349 -10.73 -7.93 -4.90
CA VAL A 349 -10.24 -7.72 -3.52
C VAL A 349 -10.12 -6.23 -3.22
N PHE A 350 -9.66 -5.45 -4.19
CA PHE A 350 -9.46 -4.01 -4.07
C PHE A 350 -10.30 -3.30 -5.14
N GLU A 351 -11.54 -2.94 -4.80
CA GLU A 351 -12.49 -2.31 -5.72
C GLU A 351 -11.86 -1.23 -6.62
N GLY A 352 -11.91 -1.43 -7.94
CA GLY A 352 -11.47 -0.45 -8.93
C GLY A 352 -9.95 -0.22 -9.02
N THR A 353 -9.11 -1.17 -8.58
CA THR A 353 -7.65 -1.03 -8.67
C THR A 353 -7.15 -1.64 -9.98
N ASP A 354 -6.48 -0.83 -10.80
CA ASP A 354 -5.72 -1.34 -11.93
C ASP A 354 -4.47 -2.04 -11.42
N VAL A 355 -4.41 -3.35 -11.63
CA VAL A 355 -3.23 -4.15 -11.33
C VAL A 355 -2.16 -3.83 -12.37
N SER A 356 -1.10 -3.12 -11.97
CA SER A 356 0.00 -2.79 -12.87
C SER A 356 0.80 -4.03 -13.25
N TYR A 357 1.15 -4.14 -14.54
CA TYR A 357 2.09 -5.15 -15.02
C TYR A 357 3.49 -4.88 -14.46
N ILE A 358 4.03 -5.82 -13.68
CA ILE A 358 5.33 -5.68 -13.03
C ILE A 358 6.33 -6.67 -13.66
N PRO A 359 7.06 -6.27 -14.72
CA PRO A 359 8.00 -7.15 -15.41
C PRO A 359 9.17 -7.62 -14.52
N GLN A 360 9.45 -6.89 -13.44
CA GLN A 360 10.51 -7.21 -12.48
C GLN A 360 10.29 -8.54 -11.74
N TYR A 361 9.05 -9.06 -11.70
CA TYR A 361 8.77 -10.35 -11.08
C TYR A 361 9.08 -11.55 -11.97
N LEU A 362 9.31 -11.36 -13.28
CA LEU A 362 9.73 -12.44 -14.16
C LEU A 362 11.10 -13.02 -13.78
N PRO A 363 12.19 -12.23 -13.63
CA PRO A 363 13.48 -12.78 -13.20
C PRO A 363 13.41 -13.40 -11.80
N LEU A 364 12.63 -12.82 -10.88
CA LEU A 364 12.43 -13.38 -9.53
C LEU A 364 11.76 -14.75 -9.61
N SER A 365 10.69 -14.89 -10.39
CA SER A 365 9.98 -16.16 -10.62
C SER A 365 10.89 -17.22 -11.23
N LEU A 366 11.71 -16.85 -12.23
CA LEU A 366 12.67 -17.77 -12.86
C LEU A 366 13.72 -18.25 -11.86
N LEU A 367 14.33 -17.34 -11.11
CA LEU A 367 15.35 -17.70 -10.11
C LEU A 367 14.79 -18.63 -9.05
N LEU A 368 13.60 -18.31 -8.53
CA LEU A 368 12.93 -19.08 -7.50
C LEU A 368 12.53 -20.47 -8.01
N ALA A 369 11.95 -20.54 -9.22
CA ALA A 369 11.56 -21.80 -9.85
C ALA A 369 12.77 -22.70 -10.13
N ILE A 370 13.86 -22.16 -10.65
CA ILE A 370 15.11 -22.89 -10.89
C ILE A 370 15.71 -23.37 -9.57
N PHE A 371 15.75 -22.51 -8.56
CA PHE A 371 16.28 -22.84 -7.23
C PHE A 371 15.51 -24.02 -6.63
N VAL A 372 14.18 -23.96 -6.60
CA VAL A 372 13.32 -25.03 -6.08
C VAL A 372 13.51 -26.31 -6.88
N ALA A 373 13.53 -26.24 -8.21
CA ALA A 373 13.73 -27.41 -9.08
C ALA A 373 15.07 -28.09 -8.80
N VAL A 374 16.16 -27.33 -8.69
CA VAL A 374 17.51 -27.86 -8.46
C VAL A 374 17.64 -28.46 -7.06
N VAL A 375 17.16 -27.76 -6.03
CA VAL A 375 17.21 -28.27 -4.64
C VAL A 375 16.39 -29.54 -4.49
N SER A 376 15.17 -29.57 -5.04
CA SER A 376 14.30 -30.76 -5.01
C SER A 376 14.89 -31.94 -5.75
N THR A 377 15.68 -31.70 -6.80
CA THR A 377 16.31 -32.78 -7.60
C THR A 377 17.59 -33.29 -6.96
N ALA A 378 18.21 -32.56 -6.03
CA ALA A 378 19.49 -32.95 -5.44
C ALA A 378 19.47 -34.33 -4.79
N TYR A 379 18.44 -34.65 -3.98
CA TYR A 379 18.29 -35.95 -3.34
C TYR A 379 18.07 -37.08 -4.35
N PRO A 380 17.10 -37.02 -5.29
CA PRO A 380 16.93 -38.03 -6.33
C PRO A 380 18.19 -38.22 -7.19
N ALA A 381 18.85 -37.17 -7.60
CA ALA A 381 20.07 -37.25 -8.39
C ALA A 381 21.21 -37.94 -7.66
N PHE A 382 21.36 -37.67 -6.36
CA PHE A 382 22.35 -38.38 -5.53
C PHE A 382 22.01 -39.85 -5.45
N ARG A 383 20.76 -40.23 -5.19
CA ARG A 383 20.29 -41.63 -5.12
C ARG A 383 20.51 -42.36 -6.44
N ALA A 384 20.33 -41.69 -7.59
CA ALA A 384 20.63 -42.26 -8.90
C ALA A 384 22.10 -42.76 -9.04
N THR A 385 23.05 -42.08 -8.36
CA THR A 385 24.47 -42.45 -8.41
C THR A 385 24.84 -43.63 -7.53
N THR A 386 24.00 -44.03 -6.59
CA THR A 386 24.24 -45.18 -5.67
C THR A 386 23.75 -46.52 -6.22
N ILE A 387 23.02 -46.50 -7.34
CA ILE A 387 22.49 -47.73 -7.99
C ILE A 387 23.66 -48.58 -8.46
N LYS A 388 23.66 -49.88 -8.06
CA LYS A 388 24.68 -50.85 -8.50
C LYS A 388 24.39 -51.24 -9.94
N VAL A 389 25.46 -51.33 -10.76
CA VAL A 389 25.36 -51.74 -12.17
C VAL A 389 24.75 -53.14 -12.30
N SER A 390 25.08 -54.07 -11.35
CA SER A 390 24.51 -55.40 -11.30
C SER A 390 22.99 -55.45 -11.17
N ASP A 391 22.42 -54.50 -10.38
CA ASP A 391 20.97 -54.48 -10.12
C ASP A 391 20.20 -53.90 -11.33
N SER A 392 20.87 -53.08 -12.13
CA SER A 392 20.31 -52.47 -13.35
C SER A 392 20.10 -53.53 -14.47
N PHE A 393 20.85 -54.59 -14.45
CA PHE A 393 20.71 -55.69 -15.43
C PHE A 393 19.82 -56.83 -14.92
N ARG A 394 19.56 -56.95 -13.60
CA ARG A 394 18.69 -57.96 -13.01
C ARG A 394 17.20 -57.65 -13.14
N SER A 395 16.85 -56.46 -13.52
CA SER A 395 15.48 -56.01 -13.77
C SER A 395 15.04 -56.25 -15.22
N LEU A 396 15.73 -57.14 -15.91
CA LEU A 396 15.31 -57.78 -17.15
C LEU A 396 14.49 -59.02 -16.83
#